data_23e8804b3b09e857d79eefb5ff24aa18
#
_entry.id   23e8804b3b09e857d79eefb5ff24aa18
#
_cell.length_a   1.000
_cell.length_b   1.000
_cell.length_c   1.000
_cell.angle_alpha   90.00
_cell.angle_beta   90.00
_cell.angle_gamma   90.00
#
_symmetry.space_group_name_H-M   'P 1'
#
loop_
_entity.id
_entity.type
_entity.pdbx_description
1 polymer ?
#
loop_
_entity_poly.entity_id
_entity_poly.type
_entity_poly.pdbx_seq_one_letter_code
_entity_poly.pdbx_strand_id
1 'polypeptide(L)'
;MIKINPQFLSILKHRFDEQVSESDIIAWLYNFEEKDWETALILLSNVSYYSDNRCCNILESGLNRILNECENLPIVFFPIGGIGKSGGVIAYYIKKIMDSLKHKDWEFATSDNYDYKNTSHIVVLLDDFIGSGKSAVTLYDEVSGNIPNGSKVFCLCIACMQKGYEKLRTKSIET
;
A
#
# COMPACT_ATOMS: atom_id res chain seq x y z
N MET A 1 -34.16 -23.00 -0.13
CA MET A 1 -33.61 -21.76 -0.75
C MET A 1 -33.42 -20.71 0.35
N ILE A 2 -32.21 -20.52 0.80
CA ILE A 2 -31.88 -19.49 1.81
C ILE A 2 -32.19 -18.14 1.16
N LYS A 3 -33.12 -17.37 1.75
CA LYS A 3 -33.38 -16.00 1.30
C LYS A 3 -32.28 -15.12 1.87
N ILE A 4 -31.26 -14.83 1.04
CA ILE A 4 -30.25 -13.83 1.41
C ILE A 4 -30.97 -12.49 1.52
N ASN A 5 -30.74 -11.79 2.64
CA ASN A 5 -31.36 -10.49 2.87
C ASN A 5 -30.85 -9.48 1.80
N PRO A 6 -31.74 -8.85 1.00
CA PRO A 6 -31.35 -7.88 -0.02
C PRO A 6 -30.54 -6.70 0.55
N GLN A 7 -30.87 -6.24 1.76
CA GLN A 7 -30.12 -5.17 2.43
C GLN A 7 -28.66 -5.59 2.71
N PHE A 8 -28.43 -6.86 3.05
CA PHE A 8 -27.10 -7.38 3.28
C PHE A 8 -26.29 -7.44 1.97
N LEU A 9 -26.90 -7.86 0.86
CA LEU A 9 -26.25 -7.84 -0.46
C LEU A 9 -25.87 -6.41 -0.89
N SER A 10 -26.75 -5.45 -0.63
CA SER A 10 -26.48 -4.03 -0.90
C SER A 10 -25.27 -3.50 -0.08
N ILE A 11 -25.16 -3.88 1.20
CA ILE A 11 -24.01 -3.53 2.05
C ILE A 11 -22.73 -4.15 1.51
N LEU A 12 -22.76 -5.41 1.09
CA LEU A 12 -21.60 -6.08 0.50
C LEU A 12 -21.18 -5.40 -0.81
N LYS A 13 -22.11 -5.10 -1.69
CA LYS A 13 -21.83 -4.37 -2.94
C LYS A 13 -21.11 -3.04 -2.66
N HIS A 14 -21.58 -2.28 -1.68
CA HIS A 14 -20.96 -1.01 -1.26
C HIS A 14 -19.53 -1.20 -0.74
N ARG A 15 -19.25 -2.31 -0.04
CA ARG A 15 -17.91 -2.64 0.43
C ARG A 15 -16.91 -2.91 -0.69
N PHE A 16 -17.40 -3.35 -1.83
CA PHE A 16 -16.61 -3.58 -3.04
C PHE A 16 -16.59 -2.36 -3.99
N ASP A 17 -16.88 -1.15 -3.47
CA ASP A 17 -16.90 0.09 -4.24
C ASP A 17 -17.75 -0.02 -5.52
N GLU A 18 -18.90 -0.72 -5.44
CA GLU A 18 -19.81 -0.99 -6.55
C GLU A 18 -19.18 -1.79 -7.73
N GLN A 19 -17.98 -2.36 -7.56
CA GLN A 19 -17.30 -3.16 -8.60
C GLN A 19 -17.90 -4.57 -8.75
N VAL A 20 -18.70 -5.00 -7.80
CA VAL A 20 -19.34 -6.32 -7.77
C VAL A 20 -20.85 -6.14 -7.69
N SER A 21 -21.60 -6.82 -8.53
CA SER A 21 -23.06 -6.81 -8.48
C SER A 21 -23.59 -7.82 -7.45
N GLU A 22 -24.85 -7.67 -7.05
CA GLU A 22 -25.53 -8.66 -6.21
C GLU A 22 -25.54 -10.05 -6.85
N SER A 23 -25.71 -10.12 -8.18
CA SER A 23 -25.64 -11.38 -8.95
C SER A 23 -24.27 -12.03 -8.89
N ASP A 24 -23.19 -11.25 -8.87
CA ASP A 24 -21.83 -11.80 -8.73
C ASP A 24 -21.61 -12.41 -7.34
N ILE A 25 -22.12 -11.75 -6.29
CA ILE A 25 -22.08 -12.27 -4.92
C ILE A 25 -22.84 -13.59 -4.82
N ILE A 26 -24.04 -13.65 -5.41
CA ILE A 26 -24.85 -14.87 -5.44
C ILE A 26 -24.12 -15.98 -6.24
N ALA A 27 -23.57 -15.66 -7.41
CA ALA A 27 -22.82 -16.60 -8.21
C ALA A 27 -21.58 -17.14 -7.48
N TRP A 28 -20.90 -16.29 -6.71
CA TRP A 28 -19.78 -16.69 -5.87
C TRP A 28 -20.20 -17.67 -4.78
N LEU A 29 -21.38 -17.48 -4.15
CA LEU A 29 -21.89 -18.41 -3.13
C LEU A 29 -22.15 -19.81 -3.68
N TYR A 30 -22.50 -19.96 -4.94
CA TYR A 30 -22.68 -21.28 -5.57
C TYR A 30 -21.38 -22.12 -5.66
N ASN A 31 -20.22 -21.55 -5.33
CA ASN A 31 -18.99 -22.35 -5.17
C ASN A 31 -18.94 -23.12 -3.84
N PHE A 32 -19.89 -22.88 -2.92
CA PHE A 32 -20.00 -23.52 -1.62
C PHE A 32 -21.25 -24.39 -1.55
N GLU A 33 -21.24 -25.39 -0.68
CA GLU A 33 -22.47 -26.11 -0.33
C GLU A 33 -23.43 -25.17 0.42
N GLU A 34 -24.74 -25.33 0.24
CA GLU A 34 -25.76 -24.47 0.82
C GLU A 34 -25.63 -24.32 2.35
N LYS A 35 -25.19 -25.40 3.03
CA LYS A 35 -24.93 -25.39 4.49
C LYS A 35 -23.80 -24.43 4.92
N ASP A 36 -22.90 -24.08 4.00
CA ASP A 36 -21.74 -23.23 4.29
C ASP A 36 -21.92 -21.77 3.86
N TRP A 37 -23.07 -21.43 3.25
CA TRP A 37 -23.33 -20.09 2.75
C TRP A 37 -23.30 -19.00 3.82
N GLU A 38 -23.80 -19.29 5.02
CA GLU A 38 -23.77 -18.33 6.13
C GLU A 38 -22.32 -18.01 6.52
N THR A 39 -21.47 -19.03 6.62
CA THR A 39 -20.04 -18.85 6.89
C THR A 39 -19.35 -18.08 5.76
N ALA A 40 -19.63 -18.40 4.50
CA ALA A 40 -19.11 -17.70 3.35
C ALA A 40 -19.49 -16.21 3.36
N LEU A 41 -20.74 -15.89 3.68
CA LEU A 41 -21.22 -14.51 3.81
C LEU A 41 -20.53 -13.77 4.96
N ILE A 42 -20.30 -14.43 6.10
CA ILE A 42 -19.53 -13.85 7.21
C ILE A 42 -18.10 -13.56 6.77
N LEU A 43 -17.44 -14.47 6.07
CA LEU A 43 -16.11 -14.23 5.51
C LEU A 43 -16.13 -13.03 4.57
N LEU A 44 -17.04 -12.98 3.61
CA LEU A 44 -17.14 -11.89 2.65
C LEU A 44 -17.39 -10.54 3.31
N SER A 45 -18.17 -10.53 4.41
CA SER A 45 -18.45 -9.32 5.18
C SER A 45 -17.23 -8.80 5.96
N ASN A 46 -16.18 -9.61 6.13
CA ASN A 46 -14.94 -9.24 6.81
C ASN A 46 -13.77 -9.00 5.86
N VAL A 47 -13.95 -9.19 4.54
CA VAL A 47 -12.93 -8.84 3.55
C VAL A 47 -12.83 -7.31 3.43
N SER A 48 -11.60 -6.80 3.45
CA SER A 48 -11.31 -5.41 3.10
C SER A 48 -10.90 -5.36 1.62
N TYR A 49 -11.74 -4.74 0.81
CA TYR A 49 -11.45 -4.52 -0.61
C TYR A 49 -10.82 -3.16 -0.82
N TYR A 50 -9.76 -3.11 -1.60
CA TYR A 50 -9.06 -1.88 -1.98
C TYR A 50 -9.16 -1.72 -3.50
N SER A 51 -10.12 -0.92 -3.94
CA SER A 51 -10.23 -0.53 -5.36
C SER A 51 -9.07 0.38 -5.77
N ASP A 52 -8.84 0.52 -7.08
CA ASP A 52 -7.81 1.42 -7.61
C ASP A 52 -7.97 2.85 -7.07
N ASN A 53 -9.20 3.37 -7.04
CA ASN A 53 -9.48 4.71 -6.50
C ASN A 53 -9.12 4.81 -5.02
N ARG A 54 -9.46 3.79 -4.23
CA ARG A 54 -9.13 3.74 -2.80
C ARG A 54 -7.63 3.65 -2.58
N CYS A 55 -6.93 2.83 -3.37
CA CYS A 55 -5.47 2.75 -3.34
C CYS A 55 -4.83 4.10 -3.66
N CYS A 56 -5.25 4.76 -4.75
CA CYS A 56 -4.77 6.09 -5.11
C CYS A 56 -4.99 7.11 -3.99
N ASN A 57 -6.18 7.16 -3.39
CA ASN A 57 -6.49 8.11 -2.31
C ASN A 57 -5.63 7.87 -1.06
N ILE A 58 -5.38 6.62 -0.69
CA ILE A 58 -4.50 6.25 0.45
C ILE A 58 -3.08 6.73 0.18
N LEU A 59 -2.54 6.40 -1.01
CA LEU A 59 -1.18 6.77 -1.39
C LEU A 59 -1.02 8.29 -1.50
N GLU A 60 -1.97 8.99 -2.10
CA GLU A 60 -1.96 10.45 -2.21
C GLU A 60 -2.01 11.13 -0.83
N SER A 61 -2.88 10.63 0.06
CA SER A 61 -2.96 11.15 1.44
C SER A 61 -1.66 10.95 2.22
N GLY A 62 -1.07 9.74 2.14
CA GLY A 62 0.20 9.44 2.78
C GLY A 62 1.35 10.27 2.22
N LEU A 63 1.39 10.42 0.88
CA LEU A 63 2.41 11.22 0.21
C LEU A 63 2.32 12.70 0.56
N ASN A 64 1.11 13.27 0.58
CA ASN A 64 0.89 14.66 1.00
C ASN A 64 1.36 14.88 2.45
N ARG A 65 1.16 13.90 3.35
CA ARG A 65 1.69 13.98 4.72
C ARG A 65 3.22 14.03 4.72
N ILE A 66 3.88 13.13 3.97
CA ILE A 66 5.35 13.09 3.84
C ILE A 66 5.88 14.43 3.30
N LEU A 67 5.26 14.97 2.25
CA LEU A 67 5.65 16.25 1.64
C LEU A 67 5.51 17.42 2.62
N ASN A 68 4.44 17.45 3.41
CA ASN A 68 4.22 18.50 4.41
C ASN A 68 5.22 18.43 5.59
N GLU A 69 5.68 17.24 5.96
CA GLU A 69 6.66 17.04 7.03
C GLU A 69 8.10 17.34 6.59
N CYS A 70 8.37 17.36 5.30
CA CYS A 70 9.72 17.40 4.72
C CYS A 70 9.83 18.40 3.57
N GLU A 71 9.38 19.64 3.79
CA GLU A 71 9.36 20.70 2.77
C GLU A 71 10.71 20.83 2.04
N ASN A 72 10.67 20.82 0.70
CA ASN A 72 11.78 21.09 -0.21
C ASN A 72 12.95 20.06 -0.24
N LEU A 73 12.80 18.90 0.36
CA LEU A 73 13.79 17.83 0.16
C LEU A 73 13.46 16.99 -1.07
N PRO A 74 14.47 16.57 -1.85
CA PRO A 74 14.29 15.56 -2.90
C PRO A 74 13.72 14.26 -2.33
N ILE A 75 12.98 13.50 -3.15
CA ILE A 75 12.37 12.23 -2.72
C ILE A 75 12.93 11.10 -3.55
N VAL A 76 13.37 10.04 -2.88
CA VAL A 76 13.81 8.80 -3.51
C VAL A 76 12.89 7.66 -3.09
N PHE A 77 12.21 7.08 -4.06
CA PHE A 77 11.28 5.97 -3.87
C PHE A 77 11.95 4.62 -4.13
N PHE A 78 11.76 3.68 -3.21
CA PHE A 78 12.26 2.31 -3.30
C PHE A 78 11.11 1.32 -3.33
N PRO A 79 10.71 0.79 -4.49
CA PRO A 79 9.75 -0.30 -4.59
C PRO A 79 10.30 -1.59 -3.95
N ILE A 80 9.64 -2.08 -2.90
CA ILE A 80 10.06 -3.30 -2.20
C ILE A 80 9.85 -4.50 -3.11
N GLY A 81 10.89 -5.35 -3.21
CA GLY A 81 10.88 -6.56 -4.03
C GLY A 81 11.18 -6.33 -5.52
N GLY A 82 11.36 -5.07 -5.97
CA GLY A 82 11.80 -4.74 -7.33
C GLY A 82 10.71 -4.78 -8.40
N ILE A 83 11.15 -4.63 -9.66
CA ILE A 83 10.27 -4.61 -10.85
C ILE A 83 9.58 -5.97 -11.02
N GLY A 84 8.25 -5.96 -11.24
CA GLY A 84 7.45 -7.18 -11.47
C GLY A 84 6.83 -7.78 -10.20
N LYS A 85 7.01 -7.16 -9.04
CA LYS A 85 6.28 -7.46 -7.80
C LYS A 85 5.32 -6.34 -7.42
N SER A 86 4.62 -6.47 -6.31
CA SER A 86 3.61 -5.51 -5.82
C SER A 86 4.13 -4.08 -5.71
N GLY A 87 5.37 -3.89 -5.23
CA GLY A 87 6.02 -2.59 -5.20
C GLY A 87 6.09 -1.87 -6.54
N GLY A 88 6.18 -2.61 -7.66
CA GLY A 88 6.14 -2.04 -9.01
C GLY A 88 4.77 -1.48 -9.40
N VAL A 89 3.68 -2.09 -8.92
CA VAL A 89 2.32 -1.56 -9.12
C VAL A 89 2.13 -0.27 -8.33
N ILE A 90 2.58 -0.25 -7.08
CA ILE A 90 2.53 0.96 -6.24
C ILE A 90 3.37 2.08 -6.86
N ALA A 91 4.56 1.78 -7.39
CA ALA A 91 5.39 2.76 -8.09
C ALA A 91 4.66 3.42 -9.27
N TYR A 92 3.81 2.67 -10.01
CA TYR A 92 3.00 3.24 -11.07
C TYR A 92 1.97 4.26 -10.55
N TYR A 93 1.28 3.96 -9.43
CA TYR A 93 0.37 4.92 -8.81
C TYR A 93 1.11 6.16 -8.29
N ILE A 94 2.24 5.97 -7.62
CA ILE A 94 3.07 7.08 -7.13
C ILE A 94 3.49 7.99 -8.27
N LYS A 95 3.96 7.44 -9.40
CA LYS A 95 4.29 8.25 -10.58
C LYS A 95 3.12 9.12 -11.02
N LYS A 96 1.92 8.56 -11.17
CA LYS A 96 0.71 9.33 -11.53
C LYS A 96 0.41 10.47 -10.55
N ILE A 97 0.54 10.20 -9.25
CA ILE A 97 0.27 11.19 -8.20
C ILE A 97 1.32 12.30 -8.27
N MET A 98 2.61 11.96 -8.34
CA MET A 98 3.70 12.94 -8.41
C MET A 98 3.61 13.83 -9.65
N ASP A 99 3.27 13.25 -10.81
CA ASP A 99 3.03 13.99 -12.04
C ASP A 99 1.86 14.99 -11.87
N SER A 100 0.79 14.61 -11.14
CA SER A 100 -0.36 15.49 -10.87
C SER A 100 -0.01 16.63 -9.90
N LEU A 101 0.81 16.36 -8.90
CA LEU A 101 1.29 17.33 -7.91
C LEU A 101 2.34 18.28 -8.48
N LYS A 102 2.86 18.02 -9.71
CA LYS A 102 3.93 18.78 -10.36
C LYS A 102 5.21 18.93 -9.51
N HIS A 103 5.42 18.00 -8.59
CA HIS A 103 6.66 17.92 -7.83
C HIS A 103 7.78 17.46 -8.76
N LYS A 104 8.93 18.15 -8.78
CA LYS A 104 9.98 17.91 -9.79
C LYS A 104 11.17 17.10 -9.26
N ASP A 105 11.43 17.16 -7.96
CA ASP A 105 12.63 16.59 -7.37
C ASP A 105 12.33 15.23 -6.74
N TRP A 106 12.05 14.24 -7.59
CA TRP A 106 11.81 12.87 -7.15
C TRP A 106 12.27 11.84 -8.19
N GLU A 107 12.60 10.66 -7.73
CA GLU A 107 12.98 9.54 -8.59
C GLU A 107 12.72 8.19 -7.94
N PHE A 108 12.82 7.13 -8.75
CA PHE A 108 12.85 5.75 -8.26
C PHE A 108 14.30 5.24 -8.25
N ALA A 109 14.67 4.55 -7.17
CA ALA A 109 15.94 3.89 -7.03
C ALA A 109 15.80 2.40 -6.67
N THR A 110 16.86 1.66 -6.84
CA THR A 110 17.09 0.31 -6.35
C THR A 110 18.30 0.30 -5.45
N SER A 111 18.50 -0.76 -4.64
CA SER A 111 19.71 -0.88 -3.80
C SER A 111 21.00 -0.80 -4.62
N ASP A 112 20.98 -1.30 -5.87
CA ASP A 112 22.17 -1.36 -6.73
C ASP A 112 22.59 -0.02 -7.33
N ASN A 113 21.64 0.92 -7.51
CA ASN A 113 21.90 2.21 -8.17
C ASN A 113 21.82 3.42 -7.21
N TYR A 114 21.64 3.16 -5.92
CA TYR A 114 21.51 4.21 -4.93
C TYR A 114 22.87 4.70 -4.41
N ASP A 115 23.26 5.92 -4.76
CA ASP A 115 24.48 6.57 -4.29
C ASP A 115 24.27 8.08 -4.04
N TYR A 116 23.62 8.42 -2.94
CA TYR A 116 23.26 9.80 -2.56
C TYR A 116 24.04 10.34 -1.36
N LYS A 117 25.32 10.03 -1.23
CA LYS A 117 26.12 10.26 -0.03
C LYS A 117 26.19 11.69 0.48
N ASN A 118 25.82 12.70 -0.30
CA ASN A 118 26.12 14.10 0.02
C ASN A 118 24.92 15.05 0.13
N THR A 119 23.69 14.60 -0.11
CA THR A 119 22.52 15.48 -0.10
C THR A 119 21.39 14.84 0.69
N SER A 120 20.96 15.47 1.79
CA SER A 120 19.80 15.02 2.57
C SER A 120 18.56 14.97 1.70
N HIS A 121 17.80 13.90 1.80
CA HIS A 121 16.57 13.67 1.03
C HIS A 121 15.59 12.78 1.81
N ILE A 122 14.41 12.60 1.25
CA ILE A 122 13.38 11.71 1.79
C ILE A 122 13.54 10.35 1.10
N VAL A 123 13.68 9.29 1.90
CA VAL A 123 13.64 7.91 1.44
C VAL A 123 12.25 7.33 1.69
N VAL A 124 11.58 6.82 0.67
CA VAL A 124 10.24 6.23 0.79
C VAL A 124 10.26 4.80 0.27
N LEU A 125 10.14 3.85 1.17
CA LEU A 125 9.94 2.43 0.84
C LEU A 125 8.49 2.21 0.43
N LEU A 126 8.25 1.56 -0.72
CA LEU A 126 6.91 1.38 -1.31
C LEU A 126 6.50 -0.09 -1.34
N ASP A 127 5.32 -0.40 -0.82
CA ASP A 127 4.70 -1.72 -0.99
C ASP A 127 3.17 -1.60 -1.00
N ASP A 128 2.47 -2.65 -1.42
CA ASP A 128 1.02 -2.75 -1.27
C ASP A 128 0.64 -3.17 0.15
N PHE A 129 1.37 -4.12 0.72
CA PHE A 129 1.05 -4.72 2.02
C PHE A 129 2.30 -5.03 2.85
N ILE A 130 2.38 -4.45 4.02
CA ILE A 130 3.42 -4.75 5.01
C ILE A 130 2.89 -5.76 6.03
N GLY A 131 3.24 -7.04 5.86
CA GLY A 131 2.90 -8.10 6.80
C GLY A 131 3.80 -8.13 8.03
N SER A 132 4.93 -8.83 7.94
CA SER A 132 5.91 -8.94 9.02
C SER A 132 6.94 -7.79 9.04
N GLY A 133 6.98 -6.94 8.03
CA GLY A 133 7.98 -5.89 7.84
C GLY A 133 9.38 -6.39 7.45
N LYS A 134 9.55 -7.72 7.21
CA LYS A 134 10.88 -8.28 6.91
C LYS A 134 11.46 -7.71 5.62
N SER A 135 10.70 -7.71 4.53
CA SER A 135 11.18 -7.24 3.22
C SER A 135 11.57 -5.76 3.24
N ALA A 136 10.75 -4.92 3.90
CA ALA A 136 11.05 -3.49 4.05
C ALA A 136 12.32 -3.25 4.86
N VAL A 137 12.49 -3.95 5.99
CA VAL A 137 13.71 -3.84 6.81
C VAL A 137 14.94 -4.38 6.06
N THR A 138 14.81 -5.47 5.30
CA THR A 138 15.93 -5.97 4.49
C THR A 138 16.38 -4.92 3.47
N LEU A 139 15.44 -4.34 2.72
CA LEU A 139 15.77 -3.27 1.76
C LEU A 139 16.38 -2.04 2.45
N TYR A 140 15.81 -1.63 3.59
CA TYR A 140 16.37 -0.53 4.39
C TYR A 140 17.83 -0.83 4.81
N ASP A 141 18.11 -2.02 5.31
CA ASP A 141 19.46 -2.41 5.77
C ASP A 141 20.46 -2.42 4.60
N GLU A 142 20.01 -2.76 3.36
CA GLU A 142 20.84 -2.69 2.15
C GLU A 142 21.23 -1.25 1.77
N VAL A 143 20.30 -0.29 1.92
CA VAL A 143 20.52 1.10 1.48
C VAL A 143 20.97 2.04 2.59
N SER A 144 20.79 1.67 3.85
CA SER A 144 20.99 2.54 5.03
C SER A 144 22.40 3.14 5.14
N GLY A 145 23.41 2.39 4.68
CA GLY A 145 24.80 2.87 4.65
C GLY A 145 25.05 4.03 3.68
N ASN A 146 24.16 4.25 2.72
CA ASN A 146 24.22 5.31 1.72
C ASN A 146 23.24 6.45 1.98
N ILE A 147 22.41 6.35 3.02
CA ILE A 147 21.46 7.41 3.41
C ILE A 147 22.23 8.52 4.14
N PRO A 148 22.24 9.76 3.62
CA PRO A 148 22.93 10.88 4.25
C PRO A 148 22.33 11.25 5.60
N ASN A 149 23.16 11.83 6.48
CA ASN A 149 22.68 12.42 7.72
C ASN A 149 21.67 13.52 7.45
N GLY A 150 20.57 13.56 8.23
CA GLY A 150 19.48 14.52 8.06
C GLY A 150 18.39 14.08 7.09
N SER A 151 18.56 12.93 6.41
CA SER A 151 17.49 12.30 5.64
C SER A 151 16.45 11.68 6.57
N LYS A 152 15.19 11.62 6.08
CA LYS A 152 14.09 10.89 6.76
C LYS A 152 13.70 9.67 5.96
N VAL A 153 13.26 8.62 6.64
CA VAL A 153 12.86 7.37 6.01
C VAL A 153 11.42 7.04 6.36
N PHE A 154 10.61 6.85 5.33
CA PHE A 154 9.20 6.47 5.41
C PHE A 154 8.95 5.13 4.75
N CYS A 155 7.89 4.46 5.16
CA CYS A 155 7.30 3.34 4.44
C CYS A 155 5.87 3.70 4.08
N LEU A 156 5.57 3.80 2.80
CA LEU A 156 4.24 4.10 2.26
C LEU A 156 3.63 2.83 1.67
N CYS A 157 2.51 2.40 2.22
CA CYS A 157 1.81 1.19 1.80
C CYS A 157 0.28 1.35 1.89
N ILE A 158 -0.46 0.46 1.22
CA ILE A 158 -1.93 0.46 1.27
C ILE A 158 -2.43 -0.06 2.62
N ALA A 159 -1.79 -1.12 3.14
CA ALA A 159 -2.14 -1.70 4.43
C ALA A 159 -0.89 -2.24 5.15
N CYS A 160 -0.91 -2.14 6.47
CA CYS A 160 0.17 -2.62 7.32
C CYS A 160 -0.38 -3.38 8.52
N MET A 161 0.18 -4.57 8.79
CA MET A 161 -0.11 -5.28 10.03
C MET A 161 0.63 -4.64 11.21
N GLN A 162 0.04 -4.72 12.40
CA GLN A 162 0.63 -4.21 13.64
C GLN A 162 2.08 -4.70 13.84
N LYS A 163 2.34 -5.99 13.60
CA LYS A 163 3.68 -6.57 13.69
C LYS A 163 4.69 -5.94 12.72
N GLY A 164 4.25 -5.64 11.50
CA GLY A 164 5.07 -4.95 10.50
C GLY A 164 5.38 -3.52 10.91
N TYR A 165 4.37 -2.79 11.33
CA TYR A 165 4.48 -1.43 11.85
C TYR A 165 5.50 -1.33 13.02
N GLU A 166 5.35 -2.21 14.03
CA GLU A 166 6.27 -2.25 15.17
C GLU A 166 7.72 -2.53 14.73
N LYS A 167 7.89 -3.44 13.76
CA LYS A 167 9.22 -3.77 13.24
C LYS A 167 9.86 -2.60 12.49
N LEU A 168 9.10 -1.85 11.68
CA LEU A 168 9.59 -0.66 10.99
C LEU A 168 10.03 0.42 12.00
N ARG A 169 9.26 0.63 13.06
CA ARG A 169 9.62 1.57 14.12
C ARG A 169 10.94 1.26 14.82
N THR A 170 11.33 -0.02 14.95
CA THR A 170 12.64 -0.38 15.52
C THR A 170 13.83 0.12 14.69
N LYS A 171 13.58 0.48 13.43
CA LYS A 171 14.57 1.06 12.50
C LYS A 171 14.38 2.55 12.27
N SER A 172 13.53 3.22 13.06
CA SER A 172 13.14 4.63 12.87
C SER A 172 12.54 4.91 11.48
N ILE A 173 11.87 3.93 10.89
CA ILE A 173 11.11 4.07 9.65
C ILE A 173 9.69 4.50 10.03
N GLU A 174 9.27 5.68 9.55
CA GLU A 174 7.92 6.21 9.76
C GLU A 174 6.91 5.57 8.78
N THR A 175 5.63 5.45 9.20
CA THR A 175 4.57 4.84 8.39
C THR A 175 3.28 5.64 8.45
#